data_3991590bee173b86ea1f703a58c2a547
#
_entry.id   3991590bee173b86ea1f703a58c2a547
#
_cell.length_a   1.000
_cell.length_b   1.000
_cell.length_c   1.000
_cell.angle_alpha   90.00
_cell.angle_beta   90.00
_cell.angle_gamma   90.00
#
_symmetry.space_group_name_H-M   'P 1'
#
loop_
_entity.id
_entity.type
_entity.pdbx_description
1 polymer ?
#
loop_
_entity_poly.entity_id
_entity_poly.type
_entity_poly.pdbx_seq_one_letter_code
_entity_poly.pdbx_strand_id
1 'polypeptide(L)'
;MKLLWLYMLSFLIFPFYAVGNAYISNNDIEGYSIEFELVISYFIHLIVMIVIANIIAMNKVTLNKTIDNLVVNGIMNKSILIAVLGCIVVFVLGGYQIIFQGMYRGDLRLTIGLLGPLYNFTILYLAITLVSVSSIAYILSSRVRKFRYKLIILFFIVFLTGLFAGSKATMIIITIPGIAILTIGKSIKSFSIVCIVVFFLILGMTIFVRQMEVEDAFNFMLNRATNMSAYGSVGVWNELRNGITFDGLLINFMSIFGSHITTLLTGYERNTIEFLYSDLSRLVTYLVYSDTQRALDGSVNLTVTNFGEAIFFFGKYYFWIYSILS
;
A
#
# COMPACT_ATOMS: atom_id res chain seq x y z
N MET A 1 18.42 -1.76 -0.82
CA MET A 1 18.59 -1.65 0.64
C MET A 1 17.77 -0.51 1.27
N LYS A 2 17.98 0.79 0.92
CA LYS A 2 17.27 1.93 1.55
C LYS A 2 15.73 1.86 1.46
N LEU A 3 15.19 1.42 0.33
CA LEU A 3 13.75 1.27 0.12
C LEU A 3 13.16 0.16 0.99
N LEU A 4 13.86 -0.95 1.05
CA LEU A 4 13.48 -2.08 1.86
C LEU A 4 13.42 -1.72 3.35
N TRP A 5 14.40 -0.94 3.83
CA TRP A 5 14.37 -0.39 5.19
C TRP A 5 13.18 0.55 5.43
N LEU A 6 12.83 1.40 4.45
CA LEU A 6 11.66 2.28 4.58
C LEU A 6 10.35 1.47 4.66
N TYR A 7 10.23 0.43 3.81
CA TYR A 7 9.10 -0.49 3.86
C TYR A 7 9.01 -1.20 5.22
N MET A 8 10.13 -1.79 5.68
CA MET A 8 10.18 -2.48 6.95
C MET A 8 9.84 -1.57 8.13
N LEU A 9 10.30 -0.32 8.11
CA LEU A 9 10.02 0.65 9.15
C LEU A 9 8.52 0.94 9.25
N SER A 10 7.87 1.16 8.11
CA SER A 10 6.44 1.55 8.06
C SER A 10 5.48 0.39 8.32
N PHE A 11 5.78 -0.81 7.80
CA PHE A 11 4.82 -1.91 7.80
C PHE A 11 5.16 -3.05 8.76
N LEU A 12 6.33 -3.02 9.39
CA LEU A 12 6.75 -4.05 10.33
C LEU A 12 7.21 -3.47 11.67
N ILE A 13 8.14 -2.51 11.67
CA ILE A 13 8.77 -2.01 12.90
C ILE A 13 7.79 -1.18 13.72
N PHE A 14 7.09 -0.23 13.12
CA PHE A 14 6.14 0.60 13.86
C PHE A 14 4.95 -0.19 14.41
N PRO A 15 4.28 -1.07 13.66
CA PRO A 15 3.25 -1.93 14.22
C PRO A 15 3.78 -2.89 15.29
N PHE A 16 4.98 -3.47 15.11
CA PHE A 16 5.61 -4.29 16.13
C PHE A 16 5.88 -3.51 17.43
N TYR A 17 6.38 -2.27 17.30
CA TYR A 17 6.56 -1.40 18.45
C TYR A 17 5.25 -1.17 19.22
N ALA A 18 4.13 -0.92 18.50
CA ALA A 18 2.83 -0.75 19.13
C ALA A 18 2.37 -2.00 19.88
N VAL A 19 2.52 -3.19 19.27
CA VAL A 19 2.20 -4.48 19.90
C VAL A 19 3.08 -4.74 21.13
N GLY A 20 4.40 -4.53 21.01
CA GLY A 20 5.36 -4.71 22.10
C GLY A 20 5.11 -3.74 23.26
N ASN A 21 4.82 -2.48 22.97
CA ASN A 21 4.50 -1.48 23.98
C ASN A 21 3.19 -1.81 24.70
N ALA A 22 2.15 -2.24 23.98
CA ALA A 22 0.90 -2.67 24.59
C ALA A 22 1.10 -3.87 25.52
N TYR A 23 1.90 -4.87 25.10
CA TYR A 23 2.25 -6.01 25.94
C TYR A 23 2.99 -5.59 27.24
N ILE A 24 4.03 -4.76 27.12
CA ILE A 24 4.83 -4.31 28.30
C ILE A 24 3.98 -3.47 29.24
N SER A 25 3.08 -2.63 28.70
CA SER A 25 2.21 -1.77 29.48
C SER A 25 0.97 -2.48 30.03
N ASN A 26 0.80 -3.76 29.71
CA ASN A 26 -0.39 -4.56 30.00
C ASN A 26 -1.69 -3.89 29.53
N ASN A 27 -1.64 -3.27 28.37
CA ASN A 27 -2.76 -2.60 27.71
C ASN A 27 -3.28 -3.44 26.57
N ASP A 28 -4.59 -3.40 26.36
CA ASP A 28 -5.23 -4.00 25.21
C ASP A 28 -5.06 -3.09 23.97
N ILE A 29 -5.05 -3.69 22.78
CA ILE A 29 -5.21 -2.96 21.53
C ILE A 29 -6.66 -3.14 21.07
N GLU A 30 -7.46 -2.09 21.21
CA GLU A 30 -8.88 -2.05 20.83
C GLU A 30 -9.68 -3.27 21.38
N GLY A 31 -9.45 -3.63 22.63
CA GLY A 31 -10.13 -4.72 23.32
C GLY A 31 -9.53 -6.11 23.15
N TYR A 32 -8.44 -6.24 22.38
CA TYR A 32 -7.69 -7.50 22.30
C TYR A 32 -6.50 -7.47 23.25
N SER A 33 -6.45 -8.43 24.18
CA SER A 33 -5.27 -8.65 25.02
C SER A 33 -4.10 -9.16 24.19
N ILE A 34 -2.90 -8.67 24.50
CA ILE A 34 -1.71 -9.02 23.75
C ILE A 34 -1.01 -10.19 24.42
N GLU A 35 -1.08 -11.35 23.78
CA GLU A 35 -0.42 -12.56 24.23
C GLU A 35 1.09 -12.52 23.94
N PHE A 36 1.90 -13.13 24.81
CA PHE A 36 3.35 -13.26 24.61
C PHE A 36 3.69 -14.04 23.32
N GLU A 37 2.87 -15.03 22.96
CA GLU A 37 3.01 -15.80 21.72
C GLU A 37 2.92 -14.90 20.48
N LEU A 38 2.00 -13.93 20.47
CA LEU A 38 1.87 -12.95 19.41
C LEU A 38 3.14 -12.09 19.27
N VAL A 39 3.64 -11.57 20.39
CA VAL A 39 4.84 -10.70 20.39
C VAL A 39 6.05 -11.45 19.83
N ILE A 40 6.28 -12.69 20.29
CA ILE A 40 7.40 -13.53 19.82
C ILE A 40 7.22 -13.85 18.33
N SER A 41 6.02 -14.24 17.90
CA SER A 41 5.75 -14.57 16.52
C SER A 41 6.00 -13.37 15.58
N TYR A 42 5.57 -12.18 16.00
CA TYR A 42 5.85 -10.96 15.25
C TYR A 42 7.35 -10.64 15.20
N PHE A 43 8.05 -10.83 16.31
CA PHE A 43 9.49 -10.64 16.38
C PHE A 43 10.25 -11.60 15.46
N ILE A 44 9.86 -12.88 15.43
CA ILE A 44 10.43 -13.89 14.52
C ILE A 44 10.21 -13.47 13.07
N HIS A 45 8.98 -13.06 12.72
CA HIS A 45 8.65 -12.58 11.38
C HIS A 45 9.53 -11.38 10.99
N LEU A 46 9.70 -10.42 11.87
CA LEU A 46 10.55 -9.24 11.67
C LEU A 46 12.01 -9.65 11.40
N ILE A 47 12.57 -10.57 12.21
CA ILE A 47 13.95 -11.06 12.00
C ILE A 47 14.09 -11.75 10.64
N VAL A 48 13.17 -12.64 10.28
CA VAL A 48 13.19 -13.34 8.99
C VAL A 48 13.19 -12.34 7.85
N MET A 49 12.30 -11.35 7.89
CA MET A 49 12.25 -10.30 6.87
C MET A 49 13.53 -9.47 6.80
N ILE A 50 14.16 -9.15 7.94
CA ILE A 50 15.46 -8.44 7.97
C ILE A 50 16.55 -9.29 7.32
N VAL A 51 16.60 -10.58 7.60
CA VAL A 51 17.59 -11.50 7.02
C VAL A 51 17.41 -11.60 5.51
N ILE A 52 16.20 -11.84 5.04
CA ILE A 52 15.88 -11.91 3.60
C ILE A 52 16.23 -10.59 2.91
N ALA A 53 15.85 -9.47 3.51
CA ALA A 53 16.18 -8.15 3.01
C ALA A 53 17.68 -7.95 2.83
N ASN A 54 18.49 -8.41 3.77
CA ASN A 54 19.95 -8.33 3.66
C ASN A 54 20.49 -9.27 2.58
N ILE A 55 19.98 -10.49 2.45
CA ILE A 55 20.38 -11.45 1.40
C ILE A 55 20.09 -10.83 0.01
N ILE A 56 18.90 -10.30 -0.21
CA ILE A 56 18.54 -9.62 -1.47
C ILE A 56 19.46 -8.42 -1.73
N ALA A 57 19.77 -7.65 -0.70
CA ALA A 57 20.62 -6.46 -0.81
C ALA A 57 22.10 -6.80 -1.12
N MET A 58 22.58 -7.98 -0.73
CA MET A 58 23.93 -8.45 -1.04
C MET A 58 24.06 -8.90 -2.50
N ASN A 59 22.99 -9.36 -3.13
CA ASN A 59 22.97 -9.74 -4.53
C ASN A 59 23.01 -8.50 -5.43
N LYS A 60 24.22 -8.14 -5.90
CA LYS A 60 24.39 -7.05 -6.85
C LYS A 60 23.96 -7.50 -8.23
N VAL A 61 22.78 -7.07 -8.67
CA VAL A 61 22.39 -7.22 -10.08
C VAL A 61 23.15 -6.18 -10.90
N THR A 62 24.13 -6.62 -11.68
CA THR A 62 24.84 -5.80 -12.66
C THR A 62 24.06 -5.79 -13.96
N LEU A 63 23.35 -4.71 -14.26
CA LEU A 63 22.70 -4.51 -15.54
C LEU A 63 23.75 -4.02 -16.56
N ASN A 64 24.26 -4.95 -17.39
CA ASN A 64 25.28 -4.65 -18.41
C ASN A 64 24.69 -4.15 -19.75
N LYS A 65 23.37 -4.04 -19.86
CA LYS A 65 22.71 -3.58 -21.10
C LYS A 65 22.29 -2.12 -20.96
N THR A 66 22.75 -1.29 -21.88
CA THR A 66 22.25 0.08 -22.07
C THR A 66 21.25 0.10 -23.21
N ILE A 67 20.16 0.86 -23.07
CA ILE A 67 19.16 1.08 -24.11
C ILE A 67 19.46 2.42 -24.79
N ASP A 68 19.19 2.49 -26.11
CA ASP A 68 19.34 3.72 -26.87
C ASP A 68 18.53 4.88 -26.22
N ASN A 69 19.16 6.02 -26.11
CA ASN A 69 18.57 7.22 -25.54
C ASN A 69 17.32 7.71 -26.31
N LEU A 70 17.20 7.43 -27.60
CA LEU A 70 16.00 7.75 -28.39
C LEU A 70 14.80 6.91 -27.93
N VAL A 71 15.01 5.62 -27.68
CA VAL A 71 13.96 4.71 -27.20
C VAL A 71 13.54 5.12 -25.77
N VAL A 72 14.50 5.39 -24.89
CA VAL A 72 14.21 5.85 -23.52
C VAL A 72 13.42 7.17 -23.55
N ASN A 73 13.82 8.11 -24.42
CA ASN A 73 13.11 9.38 -24.56
C ASN A 73 11.66 9.17 -25.04
N GLY A 74 11.43 8.24 -25.97
CA GLY A 74 10.11 7.86 -26.45
C GLY A 74 9.25 7.26 -25.34
N ILE A 75 9.78 6.32 -24.58
CA ILE A 75 9.09 5.70 -23.43
C ILE A 75 8.67 6.78 -22.42
N MET A 76 9.61 7.64 -22.00
CA MET A 76 9.36 8.68 -21.02
C MET A 76 8.30 9.69 -21.46
N ASN A 77 8.35 10.15 -22.72
CA ASN A 77 7.37 11.09 -23.24
C ASN A 77 5.96 10.47 -23.31
N LYS A 78 5.85 9.21 -23.79
CA LYS A 78 4.59 8.49 -23.82
C LYS A 78 4.04 8.25 -22.40
N SER A 79 4.89 7.86 -21.48
CA SER A 79 4.48 7.67 -20.07
C SER A 79 3.95 8.96 -19.44
N ILE A 80 4.61 10.10 -19.65
CA ILE A 80 4.15 11.40 -19.16
C ILE A 80 2.79 11.74 -19.79
N LEU A 81 2.65 11.60 -21.12
CA LEU A 81 1.38 11.89 -21.81
C LEU A 81 0.23 11.04 -21.27
N ILE A 82 0.44 9.72 -21.13
CA ILE A 82 -0.57 8.80 -20.61
C ILE A 82 -0.88 9.13 -19.13
N ALA A 83 0.12 9.50 -18.34
CA ALA A 83 -0.09 9.91 -16.94
C ALA A 83 -0.93 11.19 -16.84
N VAL A 84 -0.71 12.18 -17.73
CA VAL A 84 -1.52 13.41 -17.79
C VAL A 84 -2.96 13.07 -18.15
N LEU A 85 -3.19 12.25 -19.16
CA LEU A 85 -4.52 11.81 -19.54
C LEU A 85 -5.21 11.06 -18.39
N GLY A 86 -4.50 10.16 -17.72
CA GLY A 86 -5.01 9.46 -16.54
C GLY A 86 -5.37 10.41 -15.40
N CYS A 87 -4.53 11.41 -15.14
CA CYS A 87 -4.80 12.44 -14.14
C CYS A 87 -6.07 13.24 -14.46
N ILE A 88 -6.27 13.64 -15.72
CA ILE A 88 -7.48 14.33 -16.18
C ILE A 88 -8.71 13.43 -16.02
N VAL A 89 -8.63 12.16 -16.40
CA VAL A 89 -9.73 11.20 -16.24
C VAL A 89 -10.13 11.08 -14.76
N VAL A 90 -9.18 10.90 -13.86
CA VAL A 90 -9.46 10.81 -12.41
C VAL A 90 -10.07 12.09 -11.88
N PHE A 91 -9.55 13.26 -12.30
CA PHE A 91 -10.10 14.56 -11.89
C PHE A 91 -11.53 14.75 -12.34
N VAL A 92 -11.85 14.49 -13.60
CA VAL A 92 -13.18 14.65 -14.21
C VAL A 92 -14.18 13.63 -13.63
N LEU A 93 -13.75 12.38 -13.37
CA LEU A 93 -14.63 11.35 -12.82
C LEU A 93 -14.99 11.57 -11.34
N GLY A 94 -14.45 12.56 -10.69
CA GLY A 94 -14.85 12.92 -9.32
C GLY A 94 -13.75 13.45 -8.44
N GLY A 95 -12.51 13.52 -8.92
CA GLY A 95 -11.41 14.07 -8.12
C GLY A 95 -11.65 15.53 -7.70
N TYR A 96 -12.34 16.30 -8.51
CA TYR A 96 -12.75 17.66 -8.16
C TYR A 96 -13.71 17.69 -6.96
N GLN A 97 -14.59 16.70 -6.81
CA GLN A 97 -15.54 16.61 -5.69
C GLN A 97 -14.81 16.28 -4.38
N ILE A 98 -13.81 15.40 -4.43
CA ILE A 98 -12.98 15.10 -3.25
C ILE A 98 -12.26 16.36 -2.76
N ILE A 99 -11.66 17.13 -3.68
CA ILE A 99 -10.80 18.26 -3.32
C ILE A 99 -11.61 19.50 -2.95
N PHE A 100 -12.61 19.85 -3.74
CA PHE A 100 -13.31 21.12 -3.59
C PHE A 100 -14.62 21.02 -2.81
N GLN A 101 -15.23 19.82 -2.74
CA GLN A 101 -16.50 19.61 -2.04
C GLN A 101 -16.33 18.75 -0.79
N GLY A 102 -15.12 18.28 -0.48
CA GLY A 102 -14.86 17.45 0.69
C GLY A 102 -15.55 16.09 0.66
N MET A 103 -15.95 15.61 -0.54
CA MET A 103 -16.64 14.34 -0.69
C MET A 103 -15.78 13.19 -0.17
N TYR A 104 -16.38 12.30 0.61
CA TYR A 104 -15.68 11.12 1.08
C TYR A 104 -15.45 10.14 -0.07
N ARG A 105 -14.24 9.57 -0.14
CA ARG A 105 -13.83 8.65 -1.23
C ARG A 105 -14.75 7.43 -1.39
N GLY A 106 -15.32 6.93 -0.29
CA GLY A 106 -16.26 5.82 -0.31
C GLY A 106 -17.52 6.17 -1.12
N ASP A 107 -18.06 7.36 -0.87
CA ASP A 107 -19.28 7.84 -1.54
C ASP A 107 -19.02 8.10 -3.02
N LEU A 108 -17.83 8.63 -3.36
CA LEU A 108 -17.43 8.80 -4.74
C LEU A 108 -17.44 7.48 -5.53
N ARG A 109 -16.97 6.39 -4.93
CA ARG A 109 -16.97 5.07 -5.59
C ARG A 109 -18.38 4.58 -5.92
N LEU A 110 -19.37 4.94 -5.12
CA LEU A 110 -20.76 4.61 -5.37
C LEU A 110 -21.37 5.46 -6.50
N THR A 111 -20.94 6.73 -6.60
CA THR A 111 -21.46 7.67 -7.61
C THR A 111 -20.88 7.47 -9.01
N ILE A 112 -19.64 7.00 -9.14
CA ILE A 112 -18.97 6.77 -10.43
C ILE A 112 -19.63 5.63 -11.24
N GLY A 113 -20.28 4.67 -10.58
CA GLY A 113 -21.04 3.61 -11.24
C GLY A 113 -20.21 2.79 -12.23
N LEU A 114 -20.67 2.68 -13.49
CA LEU A 114 -20.04 1.88 -14.55
C LEU A 114 -18.61 2.30 -14.92
N LEU A 115 -18.20 3.54 -14.62
CA LEU A 115 -16.85 4.04 -14.86
C LEU A 115 -15.88 3.71 -13.71
N GLY A 116 -16.35 3.09 -12.62
CA GLY A 116 -15.56 2.66 -11.49
C GLY A 116 -14.34 1.79 -11.85
N PRO A 117 -14.46 0.78 -12.74
CA PRO A 117 -13.32 -0.01 -13.20
C PRO A 117 -12.24 0.82 -13.88
N LEU A 118 -12.62 1.77 -14.76
CA LEU A 118 -11.69 2.69 -15.43
C LEU A 118 -10.95 3.57 -14.41
N TYR A 119 -11.69 4.11 -13.45
CA TYR A 119 -11.13 4.93 -12.36
C TYR A 119 -10.11 4.14 -11.54
N ASN A 120 -10.46 2.94 -11.09
CA ASN A 120 -9.56 2.08 -10.30
C ASN A 120 -8.34 1.62 -11.11
N PHE A 121 -8.53 1.25 -12.39
CA PHE A 121 -7.44 0.90 -13.28
C PHE A 121 -6.43 2.05 -13.41
N THR A 122 -6.92 3.27 -13.59
CA THR A 122 -6.06 4.46 -13.75
C THR A 122 -5.25 4.74 -12.49
N ILE A 123 -5.87 4.64 -11.32
CA ILE A 123 -5.22 4.96 -10.04
C ILE A 123 -4.21 3.90 -9.63
N LEU A 124 -4.56 2.62 -9.77
CA LEU A 124 -3.75 1.52 -9.24
C LEU A 124 -2.77 0.99 -10.31
N TYR A 125 -3.31 0.45 -11.38
CA TYR A 125 -2.50 -0.32 -12.33
C TYR A 125 -1.72 0.57 -13.30
N LEU A 126 -2.39 1.55 -13.90
CA LEU A 126 -1.76 2.44 -14.87
C LEU A 126 -0.63 3.25 -14.23
N ALA A 127 -0.89 3.85 -13.08
CA ALA A 127 0.08 4.65 -12.36
C ALA A 127 1.35 3.86 -11.99
N ILE A 128 1.19 2.66 -11.41
CA ILE A 128 2.30 1.79 -11.03
C ILE A 128 3.08 1.34 -12.28
N THR A 129 2.39 0.95 -13.34
CA THR A 129 3.01 0.50 -14.59
C THR A 129 3.85 1.59 -15.23
N LEU A 130 3.32 2.81 -15.35
CA LEU A 130 4.03 3.94 -15.95
C LEU A 130 5.29 4.30 -15.15
N VAL A 131 5.17 4.32 -13.82
CA VAL A 131 6.30 4.57 -12.92
C VAL A 131 7.36 3.47 -13.05
N SER A 132 6.96 2.21 -13.05
CA SER A 132 7.89 1.07 -13.13
C SER A 132 8.63 1.03 -14.46
N VAL A 133 7.91 1.13 -15.58
CA VAL A 133 8.51 1.11 -16.93
C VAL A 133 9.46 2.29 -17.13
N SER A 134 9.06 3.50 -16.73
CA SER A 134 9.91 4.70 -16.85
C SER A 134 11.13 4.63 -15.94
N SER A 135 11.00 4.04 -14.77
CA SER A 135 12.06 3.83 -13.81
C SER A 135 13.12 2.85 -14.34
N ILE A 136 12.68 1.74 -14.92
CA ILE A 136 13.56 0.77 -15.57
C ILE A 136 14.27 1.43 -16.76
N ALA A 137 13.54 2.14 -17.62
CA ALA A 137 14.10 2.87 -18.73
C ALA A 137 15.17 3.89 -18.30
N TYR A 138 14.94 4.62 -17.19
CA TYR A 138 15.93 5.53 -16.61
C TYR A 138 17.20 4.81 -16.14
N ILE A 139 17.06 3.67 -15.47
CA ILE A 139 18.22 2.88 -15.02
C ILE A 139 19.02 2.38 -16.23
N LEU A 140 18.35 1.88 -17.26
CA LEU A 140 18.96 1.34 -18.47
C LEU A 140 19.56 2.41 -19.39
N SER A 141 19.19 3.69 -19.23
CA SER A 141 19.79 4.86 -19.94
C SER A 141 21.09 5.35 -19.34
N SER A 142 21.77 4.59 -18.51
CA SER A 142 22.95 5.06 -17.75
C SER A 142 22.68 6.30 -16.89
N ARG A 143 21.43 6.51 -16.48
CA ARG A 143 20.96 7.58 -15.58
C ARG A 143 21.22 8.99 -16.10
N VAL A 144 20.99 9.20 -17.38
CA VAL A 144 21.16 10.50 -18.02
C VAL A 144 20.33 11.58 -17.30
N ARG A 145 20.93 12.74 -17.01
CA ARG A 145 20.30 13.83 -16.23
C ARG A 145 18.96 14.30 -16.81
N LYS A 146 18.85 14.38 -18.15
CA LYS A 146 17.62 14.77 -18.84
C LYS A 146 16.43 13.83 -18.49
N PHE A 147 16.67 12.53 -18.43
CA PHE A 147 15.62 11.54 -18.12
C PHE A 147 15.23 11.55 -16.65
N ARG A 148 16.15 11.96 -15.77
CA ARG A 148 15.84 12.17 -14.36
C ARG A 148 14.77 13.26 -14.16
N TYR A 149 14.85 14.38 -14.89
CA TYR A 149 13.82 15.42 -14.80
C TYR A 149 12.47 14.94 -15.32
N LYS A 150 12.44 14.18 -16.43
CA LYS A 150 11.20 13.58 -16.94
C LYS A 150 10.58 12.61 -15.95
N LEU A 151 11.40 11.82 -15.26
CA LEU A 151 10.95 10.92 -14.24
C LEU A 151 10.34 11.67 -13.04
N ILE A 152 10.95 12.77 -12.60
CA ILE A 152 10.39 13.63 -11.54
C ILE A 152 9.04 14.21 -11.96
N ILE A 153 8.91 14.69 -13.20
CA ILE A 153 7.63 15.20 -13.73
C ILE A 153 6.58 14.09 -13.71
N LEU A 154 6.93 12.89 -14.19
CA LEU A 154 6.02 11.74 -14.16
C LEU A 154 5.55 11.43 -12.73
N PHE A 155 6.47 11.37 -11.76
CA PHE A 155 6.11 11.16 -10.36
C PHE A 155 5.17 12.21 -9.82
N PHE A 156 5.41 13.48 -10.15
CA PHE A 156 4.54 14.55 -9.72
C PHE A 156 3.12 14.42 -10.29
N ILE A 157 2.98 14.09 -11.57
CA ILE A 157 1.66 13.88 -12.21
C ILE A 157 0.94 12.68 -11.56
N VAL A 158 1.64 11.57 -11.34
CA VAL A 158 1.07 10.38 -10.73
C VAL A 158 0.70 10.63 -9.25
N PHE A 159 1.51 11.42 -8.55
CA PHE A 159 1.19 11.87 -7.20
C PHE A 159 -0.08 12.73 -7.17
N LEU A 160 -0.24 13.68 -8.12
CA LEU A 160 -1.48 14.45 -8.29
C LEU A 160 -2.68 13.54 -8.59
N THR A 161 -2.50 12.49 -9.40
CA THR A 161 -3.56 11.51 -9.65
C THR A 161 -4.02 10.83 -8.35
N GLY A 162 -3.07 10.44 -7.50
CA GLY A 162 -3.36 9.88 -6.17
C GLY A 162 -4.05 10.88 -5.24
N LEU A 163 -3.68 12.16 -5.33
CA LEU A 163 -4.33 13.26 -4.61
C LEU A 163 -5.80 13.40 -5.01
N PHE A 164 -6.06 13.51 -6.31
CA PHE A 164 -7.42 13.62 -6.84
C PHE A 164 -8.27 12.39 -6.52
N ALA A 165 -7.64 11.23 -6.37
CA ALA A 165 -8.32 10.02 -5.92
C ALA A 165 -8.58 9.96 -4.41
N GLY A 166 -8.06 10.88 -3.62
CA GLY A 166 -8.10 10.82 -2.15
C GLY A 166 -7.40 9.59 -1.57
N SER A 167 -6.51 8.96 -2.35
CA SER A 167 -5.88 7.68 -2.01
C SER A 167 -4.46 7.86 -1.50
N LYS A 168 -4.30 7.90 -0.18
CA LYS A 168 -2.97 7.96 0.46
C LYS A 168 -2.11 6.72 0.15
N ALA A 169 -2.72 5.54 0.14
CA ALA A 169 -2.01 4.30 -0.17
C ALA A 169 -1.42 4.34 -1.58
N THR A 170 -2.19 4.76 -2.57
CA THR A 170 -1.72 4.92 -3.95
C THR A 170 -0.54 5.90 -4.04
N MET A 171 -0.63 7.03 -3.34
CA MET A 171 0.46 8.00 -3.30
C MET A 171 1.74 7.43 -2.69
N ILE A 172 1.62 6.70 -1.58
CA ILE A 172 2.76 6.08 -0.90
C ILE A 172 3.38 4.98 -1.77
N ILE A 173 2.58 4.05 -2.27
CA ILE A 173 3.04 2.92 -3.09
C ILE A 173 3.79 3.39 -4.33
N ILE A 174 3.32 4.46 -4.95
CA ILE A 174 3.94 5.03 -6.15
C ILE A 174 5.18 5.86 -5.81
N THR A 175 5.14 6.60 -4.72
CA THR A 175 6.21 7.52 -4.34
C THR A 175 7.44 6.77 -3.83
N ILE A 176 7.26 5.65 -3.11
CA ILE A 176 8.36 4.85 -2.57
C ILE A 176 9.35 4.36 -3.65
N PRO A 177 8.92 3.68 -4.73
CA PRO A 177 9.81 3.31 -5.82
C PRO A 177 10.52 4.51 -6.45
N GLY A 178 9.80 5.62 -6.61
CA GLY A 178 10.35 6.86 -7.15
C GLY A 178 11.49 7.43 -6.33
N ILE A 179 11.29 7.53 -5.03
CA ILE A 179 12.32 7.98 -4.09
C ILE A 179 13.55 7.07 -4.19
N ALA A 180 13.34 5.75 -4.20
CA ALA A 180 14.43 4.80 -4.30
C ALA A 180 15.27 5.03 -5.55
N ILE A 181 14.64 5.12 -6.71
CA ILE A 181 15.32 5.25 -8.00
C ILE A 181 16.02 6.59 -8.13
N LEU A 182 15.39 7.68 -7.71
CA LEU A 182 15.99 9.00 -7.72
C LEU A 182 17.19 9.13 -6.76
N THR A 183 17.23 8.29 -5.73
CA THR A 183 18.30 8.28 -4.72
C THR A 183 19.33 7.18 -4.92
N ILE A 184 19.22 6.35 -5.98
CA ILE A 184 20.24 5.35 -6.33
C ILE A 184 21.59 6.03 -6.52
N GLY A 185 22.62 5.54 -5.81
CA GLY A 185 23.97 6.09 -5.86
C GLY A 185 24.18 7.40 -5.10
N LYS A 186 23.16 7.94 -4.45
CA LYS A 186 23.27 9.10 -3.56
C LYS A 186 23.55 8.70 -2.12
N SER A 187 24.07 9.65 -1.34
CA SER A 187 24.32 9.45 0.09
C SER A 187 23.03 9.18 0.87
N ILE A 188 23.17 8.61 2.05
CA ILE A 188 22.02 8.40 2.96
C ILE A 188 21.37 9.74 3.35
N LYS A 189 22.16 10.80 3.48
CA LYS A 189 21.69 12.17 3.75
C LYS A 189 20.73 12.66 2.66
N SER A 190 21.04 12.45 1.38
CA SER A 190 20.17 12.84 0.26
C SER A 190 18.88 12.02 0.25
N PHE A 191 18.95 10.75 0.63
CA PHE A 191 17.78 9.90 0.77
C PHE A 191 16.87 10.39 1.91
N SER A 192 17.43 10.68 3.08
CA SER A 192 16.67 11.18 4.22
C SER A 192 15.98 12.51 3.93
N ILE A 193 16.65 13.43 3.23
CA ILE A 193 16.04 14.70 2.82
C ILE A 193 14.81 14.46 1.93
N VAL A 194 14.92 13.55 0.96
CA VAL A 194 13.76 13.22 0.08
C VAL A 194 12.62 12.60 0.88
N CYS A 195 12.92 11.69 1.82
CA CYS A 195 11.89 11.10 2.69
C CYS A 195 11.19 12.17 3.55
N ILE A 196 11.93 13.10 4.12
CA ILE A 196 11.39 14.22 4.90
C ILE A 196 10.47 15.09 4.05
N VAL A 197 10.91 15.47 2.84
CA VAL A 197 10.09 16.28 1.92
C VAL A 197 8.78 15.55 1.59
N VAL A 198 8.85 14.25 1.28
CA VAL A 198 7.64 13.45 0.97
C VAL A 198 6.74 13.33 2.19
N PHE A 199 7.30 13.15 3.39
CA PHE A 199 6.53 13.14 4.62
C PHE A 199 5.74 14.44 4.80
N PHE A 200 6.39 15.60 4.64
CA PHE A 200 5.70 16.89 4.76
C PHE A 200 4.66 17.12 3.64
N LEU A 201 4.90 16.62 2.45
CA LEU A 201 3.90 16.65 1.38
C LEU A 201 2.66 15.83 1.76
N ILE A 202 2.84 14.61 2.28
CA ILE A 202 1.72 13.76 2.72
C ILE A 202 1.00 14.39 3.91
N LEU A 203 1.73 14.98 4.86
CA LEU A 203 1.16 15.70 6.00
C LEU A 203 0.32 16.91 5.54
N GLY A 204 0.90 17.77 4.69
CA GLY A 204 0.19 18.93 4.14
C GLY A 204 -1.08 18.54 3.39
N MET A 205 -1.04 17.44 2.63
CA MET A 205 -2.22 16.90 1.98
C MET A 205 -3.25 16.34 2.96
N THR A 206 -2.80 15.71 4.04
CA THR A 206 -3.73 15.22 5.07
C THR A 206 -4.49 16.38 5.71
N ILE A 207 -3.78 17.47 6.02
CA ILE A 207 -4.35 18.70 6.53
C ILE A 207 -5.39 19.26 5.54
N PHE A 208 -4.99 19.43 4.28
CA PHE A 208 -5.83 20.04 3.25
C PHE A 208 -7.09 19.22 2.93
N VAL A 209 -6.93 17.91 2.68
CA VAL A 209 -8.04 17.03 2.27
C VAL A 209 -9.00 16.72 3.43
N ARG A 210 -8.48 16.67 4.66
CA ARG A 210 -9.31 16.35 5.84
C ARG A 210 -9.70 17.57 6.66
N GLN A 211 -9.21 18.75 6.31
CA GLN A 211 -9.44 19.99 7.03
C GLN A 211 -9.10 19.86 8.53
N MET A 212 -8.01 19.14 8.83
CA MET A 212 -7.51 18.92 10.19
C MET A 212 -6.48 19.95 10.58
N GLU A 213 -6.35 20.24 11.87
CA GLU A 213 -5.21 20.98 12.40
C GLU A 213 -3.90 20.19 12.23
N VAL A 214 -2.76 20.88 12.28
CA VAL A 214 -1.44 20.27 12.02
C VAL A 214 -1.16 19.13 13.02
N GLU A 215 -1.47 19.35 14.28
CA GLU A 215 -1.25 18.38 15.36
C GLU A 215 -2.14 17.15 15.18
N ASP A 216 -3.42 17.34 14.88
CA ASP A 216 -4.37 16.26 14.62
C ASP A 216 -3.98 15.45 13.40
N ALA A 217 -3.54 16.10 12.33
CA ALA A 217 -3.09 15.44 11.12
C ALA A 217 -1.82 14.61 11.37
N PHE A 218 -0.88 15.12 12.17
CA PHE A 218 0.32 14.40 12.57
C PHE A 218 -0.01 13.18 13.43
N ASN A 219 -0.81 13.37 14.48
CA ASN A 219 -1.29 12.31 15.37
C ASN A 219 -2.08 11.24 14.61
N PHE A 220 -2.94 11.65 13.68
CA PHE A 220 -3.66 10.75 12.80
C PHE A 220 -2.72 9.89 11.92
N MET A 221 -1.68 10.50 11.34
CA MET A 221 -0.70 9.76 10.52
C MET A 221 0.10 8.79 11.37
N LEU A 222 0.54 9.22 12.56
CA LEU A 222 1.30 8.38 13.49
C LEU A 222 0.45 7.20 13.97
N ASN A 223 -0.78 7.47 14.42
CA ASN A 223 -1.72 6.43 14.86
C ASN A 223 -2.01 5.41 13.75
N ARG A 224 -2.16 5.85 12.50
CA ARG A 224 -2.32 4.91 11.36
C ARG A 224 -1.10 4.06 11.09
N ALA A 225 0.10 4.60 11.26
CA ALA A 225 1.34 3.85 11.04
C ALA A 225 1.63 2.85 12.16
N THR A 226 1.20 3.14 13.38
CA THR A 226 1.45 2.31 14.57
C THR A 226 0.23 1.48 14.95
N ASN A 227 -0.73 2.10 15.64
CA ASN A 227 -1.83 1.39 16.30
C ASN A 227 -2.81 0.74 15.31
N MET A 228 -3.24 1.47 14.27
CA MET A 228 -4.21 0.91 13.30
C MET A 228 -3.65 -0.27 12.50
N SER A 229 -2.36 -0.24 12.16
CA SER A 229 -1.71 -1.36 11.49
C SER A 229 -1.47 -2.53 12.44
N ALA A 230 -1.15 -2.24 13.71
CA ALA A 230 -1.04 -3.24 14.77
C ALA A 230 -2.40 -3.90 15.03
N TYR A 231 -3.46 -3.10 15.15
CA TYR A 231 -4.83 -3.58 15.38
C TYR A 231 -5.30 -4.57 14.32
N GLY A 232 -5.12 -4.24 13.04
CA GLY A 232 -5.46 -5.17 11.97
C GLY A 232 -4.71 -6.51 12.09
N SER A 233 -3.44 -6.50 12.46
CA SER A 233 -2.63 -7.73 12.62
C SER A 233 -2.98 -8.51 13.88
N VAL A 234 -3.29 -7.83 14.98
CA VAL A 234 -3.80 -8.46 16.23
C VAL A 234 -5.17 -9.08 15.98
N GLY A 235 -6.04 -8.41 15.21
CA GLY A 235 -7.33 -8.95 14.79
C GLY A 235 -7.18 -10.25 13.99
N VAL A 236 -6.27 -10.29 13.01
CA VAL A 236 -5.97 -11.53 12.27
C VAL A 236 -5.47 -12.63 13.19
N TRP A 237 -4.58 -12.31 14.14
CA TRP A 237 -4.05 -13.27 15.11
C TRP A 237 -5.16 -13.91 15.95
N ASN A 238 -6.12 -13.13 16.41
CA ASN A 238 -7.18 -13.62 17.28
C ASN A 238 -8.30 -14.34 16.51
N GLU A 239 -8.74 -13.76 15.39
CA GLU A 239 -9.92 -14.24 14.64
C GLU A 239 -9.58 -15.28 13.57
N LEU A 240 -8.38 -15.23 13.00
CA LEU A 240 -7.97 -16.05 11.86
C LEU A 240 -6.68 -16.85 12.15
N ARG A 241 -6.42 -17.18 13.43
CA ARG A 241 -5.18 -17.85 13.87
C ARG A 241 -4.89 -19.20 13.18
N ASN A 242 -5.90 -19.87 12.66
CA ASN A 242 -5.74 -21.15 11.97
C ASN A 242 -5.41 -21.00 10.47
N GLY A 243 -5.38 -19.77 9.98
CA GLY A 243 -5.19 -19.48 8.57
C GLY A 243 -6.47 -19.56 7.74
N ILE A 244 -6.31 -19.31 6.44
CA ILE A 244 -7.41 -19.32 5.48
C ILE A 244 -7.91 -20.74 5.21
N THR A 245 -9.22 -20.90 5.04
CA THR A 245 -9.82 -22.15 4.58
C THR A 245 -9.55 -22.37 3.08
N PHE A 246 -9.74 -23.61 2.59
CA PHE A 246 -9.54 -23.90 1.16
C PHE A 246 -10.50 -23.09 0.28
N ASP A 247 -11.76 -22.97 0.67
CA ASP A 247 -12.74 -22.17 -0.07
C ASP A 247 -12.38 -20.67 -0.03
N GLY A 248 -11.93 -20.18 1.12
CA GLY A 248 -11.42 -18.80 1.24
C GLY A 248 -10.21 -18.56 0.34
N LEU A 249 -9.28 -19.52 0.25
CA LEU A 249 -8.12 -19.43 -0.63
C LEU A 249 -8.53 -19.39 -2.11
N LEU A 250 -9.53 -20.20 -2.50
CA LEU A 250 -10.07 -20.20 -3.84
C LEU A 250 -10.69 -18.85 -4.19
N ILE A 251 -11.49 -18.26 -3.29
CA ILE A 251 -12.08 -16.94 -3.47
C ILE A 251 -11.00 -15.86 -3.58
N ASN A 252 -9.99 -15.92 -2.71
CA ASN A 252 -8.87 -14.97 -2.74
C ASN A 252 -8.12 -15.04 -4.07
N PHE A 253 -7.82 -16.23 -4.55
CA PHE A 253 -7.16 -16.42 -5.85
C PHE A 253 -8.01 -15.93 -7.02
N MET A 254 -9.31 -16.27 -7.04
CA MET A 254 -10.23 -15.84 -8.10
C MET A 254 -10.46 -14.32 -8.10
N SER A 255 -10.30 -13.66 -6.96
CA SER A 255 -10.44 -12.20 -6.85
C SER A 255 -9.46 -11.41 -7.70
N ILE A 256 -8.33 -12.00 -8.08
CA ILE A 256 -7.35 -11.42 -9.01
C ILE A 256 -7.98 -11.08 -10.36
N PHE A 257 -8.97 -11.87 -10.79
CA PHE A 257 -9.70 -11.66 -12.05
C PHE A 257 -10.86 -10.67 -11.93
N GLY A 258 -11.10 -10.15 -10.72
CA GLY A 258 -12.15 -9.18 -10.42
C GLY A 258 -13.43 -9.79 -9.87
N SER A 259 -14.21 -8.96 -9.18
CA SER A 259 -15.39 -9.41 -8.42
C SER A 259 -16.45 -10.14 -9.24
N HIS A 260 -16.70 -9.71 -10.48
CA HIS A 260 -17.69 -10.38 -11.33
C HIS A 260 -17.30 -11.80 -11.72
N ILE A 261 -16.01 -12.00 -12.04
CA ILE A 261 -15.50 -13.35 -12.38
C ILE A 261 -15.48 -14.23 -11.13
N THR A 262 -15.10 -13.66 -9.99
CA THR A 262 -15.14 -14.37 -8.71
C THR A 262 -16.54 -14.85 -8.38
N THR A 263 -17.55 -13.97 -8.47
CA THR A 263 -18.96 -14.34 -8.23
C THR A 263 -19.43 -15.42 -9.22
N LEU A 264 -19.07 -15.28 -10.51
CA LEU A 264 -19.46 -16.26 -11.53
C LEU A 264 -18.89 -17.66 -11.26
N LEU A 265 -17.63 -17.74 -10.81
CA LEU A 265 -16.92 -19.00 -10.62
C LEU A 265 -17.18 -19.64 -9.25
N THR A 266 -17.37 -18.83 -8.21
CA THR A 266 -17.54 -19.32 -6.84
C THR A 266 -19.01 -19.37 -6.39
N GLY A 267 -19.92 -18.66 -7.08
CA GLY A 267 -21.32 -18.53 -6.71
C GLY A 267 -21.58 -17.57 -5.53
N TYR A 268 -20.54 -17.00 -4.91
CA TYR A 268 -20.71 -16.08 -3.78
C TYR A 268 -20.95 -14.65 -4.27
N GLU A 269 -21.96 -14.00 -3.72
CA GLU A 269 -22.28 -12.61 -4.03
C GLU A 269 -21.32 -11.65 -3.33
N ARG A 270 -21.09 -10.49 -3.94
CA ARG A 270 -20.11 -9.49 -3.50
C ARG A 270 -20.29 -8.99 -2.06
N ASN A 271 -21.52 -8.99 -1.55
CA ASN A 271 -21.87 -8.47 -0.22
C ASN A 271 -22.06 -9.59 0.82
N THR A 272 -21.57 -10.79 0.55
CA THR A 272 -21.59 -11.91 1.49
C THR A 272 -20.28 -11.96 2.29
N ILE A 273 -20.35 -12.61 3.46
CA ILE A 273 -19.18 -12.78 4.34
C ILE A 273 -18.11 -13.62 3.63
N GLU A 274 -18.55 -14.66 2.91
CA GLU A 274 -17.67 -15.56 2.17
C GLU A 274 -16.85 -14.78 1.12
N PHE A 275 -17.48 -13.81 0.45
CA PHE A 275 -16.77 -12.98 -0.53
C PHE A 275 -15.69 -12.08 0.10
N LEU A 276 -15.75 -11.79 1.40
CA LEU A 276 -14.74 -10.99 2.10
C LEU A 276 -13.36 -11.65 2.12
N TYR A 277 -13.26 -12.97 1.92
CA TYR A 277 -11.96 -13.63 1.74
C TYR A 277 -11.18 -13.13 0.53
N SER A 278 -11.83 -12.43 -0.39
CA SER A 278 -11.18 -11.75 -1.52
C SER A 278 -10.33 -10.53 -1.10
N ASP A 279 -10.58 -9.95 0.08
CA ASP A 279 -9.90 -8.75 0.59
C ASP A 279 -9.72 -8.87 2.11
N LEU A 280 -8.53 -9.28 2.52
CA LEU A 280 -8.19 -9.48 3.94
C LEU A 280 -8.51 -8.25 4.80
N SER A 281 -8.25 -7.04 4.28
CA SER A 281 -8.52 -5.81 5.02
C SER A 281 -10.00 -5.63 5.33
N ARG A 282 -10.88 -6.02 4.40
CA ARG A 282 -12.33 -6.01 4.60
C ARG A 282 -12.78 -7.12 5.55
N LEU A 283 -12.25 -8.33 5.37
CA LEU A 283 -12.57 -9.47 6.24
C LEU A 283 -12.22 -9.16 7.70
N VAL A 284 -11.02 -8.64 7.96
CA VAL A 284 -10.61 -8.26 9.32
C VAL A 284 -11.47 -7.12 9.86
N THR A 285 -11.81 -6.14 9.02
CA THR A 285 -12.74 -5.07 9.44
C THR A 285 -14.09 -5.63 9.86
N TYR A 286 -14.62 -6.59 9.12
CA TYR A 286 -15.88 -7.26 9.45
C TYR A 286 -15.82 -8.02 10.77
N LEU A 287 -14.74 -8.78 11.00
CA LEU A 287 -14.59 -9.63 12.19
C LEU A 287 -14.34 -8.83 13.47
N VAL A 288 -13.65 -7.68 13.36
CA VAL A 288 -13.11 -6.94 14.50
C VAL A 288 -13.87 -5.64 14.78
N TYR A 289 -14.46 -5.03 13.78
CA TYR A 289 -15.19 -3.77 13.92
C TYR A 289 -16.68 -3.98 14.15
N SER A 290 -17.29 -3.14 14.99
CA SER A 290 -18.73 -3.18 15.24
C SER A 290 -19.58 -2.77 14.03
N ASP A 291 -18.99 -2.05 13.06
CA ASP A 291 -19.69 -1.57 11.87
C ASP A 291 -19.51 -2.53 10.69
N THR A 292 -20.19 -3.68 10.80
CA THR A 292 -20.13 -4.76 9.82
C THR A 292 -20.63 -4.34 8.45
N GLN A 293 -21.62 -3.45 8.38
CA GLN A 293 -22.18 -2.99 7.10
C GLN A 293 -21.14 -2.23 6.27
N ARG A 294 -20.35 -1.36 6.89
CA ARG A 294 -19.29 -0.61 6.19
C ARG A 294 -18.14 -1.52 5.73
N ALA A 295 -17.90 -2.61 6.43
CA ALA A 295 -16.95 -3.62 5.96
C ALA A 295 -17.48 -4.35 4.72
N LEU A 296 -18.76 -4.76 4.71
CA LEU A 296 -19.40 -5.39 3.55
C LEU A 296 -19.45 -4.45 2.35
N ASP A 297 -19.72 -3.17 2.55
CA ASP A 297 -19.73 -2.15 1.48
C ASP A 297 -18.31 -1.79 0.99
N GLY A 298 -17.29 -2.10 1.79
CA GLY A 298 -15.90 -1.73 1.50
C GLY A 298 -15.60 -0.24 1.67
N SER A 299 -16.45 0.48 2.41
CA SER A 299 -16.24 1.90 2.73
C SER A 299 -15.20 2.10 3.82
N VAL A 300 -15.02 1.14 4.72
CA VAL A 300 -13.99 1.10 5.77
C VAL A 300 -13.18 -0.17 5.64
N ASN A 301 -11.85 -0.04 5.67
CA ASN A 301 -10.93 -1.17 5.65
C ASN A 301 -9.83 -0.94 6.69
N LEU A 302 -9.61 -1.91 7.58
CA LEU A 302 -8.45 -1.94 8.46
C LEU A 302 -7.19 -2.23 7.66
N THR A 303 -6.10 -1.56 8.00
CA THR A 303 -4.80 -1.87 7.42
C THR A 303 -4.26 -3.12 8.12
N VAL A 304 -3.97 -4.16 7.35
CA VAL A 304 -3.29 -5.37 7.83
C VAL A 304 -1.83 -5.27 7.41
N THR A 305 -0.92 -5.68 8.31
CA THR A 305 0.51 -5.72 7.98
C THR A 305 0.88 -7.02 7.27
N ASN A 306 2.09 -7.09 6.74
CA ASN A 306 2.65 -8.32 6.16
C ASN A 306 2.65 -9.49 7.16
N PHE A 307 2.82 -9.23 8.46
CA PHE A 307 2.67 -10.24 9.50
C PHE A 307 1.23 -10.78 9.58
N GLY A 308 0.22 -9.91 9.55
CA GLY A 308 -1.17 -10.33 9.51
C GLY A 308 -1.51 -11.14 8.25
N GLU A 309 -0.98 -10.74 7.09
CA GLU A 309 -1.11 -11.53 5.86
C GLU A 309 -0.47 -12.92 6.00
N ALA A 310 0.70 -13.00 6.63
CA ALA A 310 1.37 -14.26 6.89
C ALA A 310 0.54 -15.22 7.75
N ILE A 311 -0.11 -14.71 8.80
CA ILE A 311 -1.03 -15.47 9.64
C ILE A 311 -2.28 -15.88 8.84
N PHE A 312 -2.84 -14.96 8.06
CA PHE A 312 -4.02 -15.24 7.24
C PHE A 312 -3.80 -16.41 6.28
N PHE A 313 -2.69 -16.44 5.55
CA PHE A 313 -2.43 -17.49 4.58
C PHE A 313 -1.95 -18.82 5.20
N PHE A 314 -1.15 -18.76 6.25
CA PHE A 314 -0.45 -19.95 6.77
C PHE A 314 -0.77 -20.30 8.21
N GLY A 315 -1.59 -19.50 8.90
CA GLY A 315 -1.87 -19.68 10.32
C GLY A 315 -0.68 -19.39 11.23
N LYS A 316 -0.93 -19.44 12.55
CA LYS A 316 0.05 -19.07 13.57
C LYS A 316 1.28 -19.99 13.66
N TYR A 317 1.22 -21.20 13.12
CA TYR A 317 2.34 -22.15 13.18
C TYR A 317 3.25 -22.11 11.94
N TYR A 318 2.73 -21.64 10.80
CA TYR A 318 3.44 -21.69 9.51
C TYR A 318 3.64 -20.33 8.86
N PHE A 319 3.35 -19.23 9.54
CA PHE A 319 3.47 -17.84 9.02
C PHE A 319 4.87 -17.53 8.48
N TRP A 320 5.91 -18.16 9.01
CA TRP A 320 7.30 -17.99 8.57
C TRP A 320 7.52 -18.40 7.12
N ILE A 321 6.71 -19.33 6.58
CA ILE A 321 6.74 -19.73 5.16
C ILE A 321 6.43 -18.52 4.29
N TYR A 322 5.41 -17.74 4.64
CA TYR A 322 5.05 -16.52 3.92
C TYR A 322 6.20 -15.52 3.91
N SER A 323 6.89 -15.38 5.03
CA SER A 323 8.03 -14.47 5.16
C SER A 323 9.20 -14.84 4.22
N ILE A 324 9.33 -16.13 3.85
CA ILE A 324 10.36 -16.60 2.90
C ILE A 324 9.89 -16.38 1.45
N LEU A 325 8.60 -16.47 1.19
CA LEU A 325 8.03 -16.39 -0.16
C LEU A 325 7.73 -14.96 -0.61
N SER A 326 7.49 -14.05 0.32
CA SER A 326 7.17 -12.63 0.08
C SER A 326 8.42 -11.76 -0.11
#